data_9bcc956653fa61e5c582ed7b4a66390b
#
_entry.id   9bcc956653fa61e5c582ed7b4a66390b
#
_cell.length_a   1.000
_cell.length_b   1.000
_cell.length_c   1.000
_cell.angle_alpha   90.00
_cell.angle_beta   90.00
_cell.angle_gamma   90.00
#
_symmetry.space_group_name_H-M   'P 1'
#
loop_
_entity.id
_entity.type
_entity.pdbx_description
1 polymer ?
#
loop_
_entity_poly.entity_id
_entity_poly.type
_entity_poly.pdbx_seq_one_letter_code
_entity_poly.pdbx_strand_id
1 'polypeptide(L)'
;LDEVDTELVVFVDADVELPDGWWESLAPHFDDPAVVAVAPRVMSPAGPSLRERYEAVHSPLDLGAAPGNVAPLRRIAYVPTAVFAVRVAAVRAVGGFDPALRVGEDVDLVWRIASEVGTVRYAPEVVVHHRPRRSWLEMARQRRFYGGSAVALTARHGHRVAPARCSRWSLAAWGLTAVGSPVAGTGVAAVSAVALARKLDGVPEAKREAARIAGWGHLQAGLGLASATSRVWWPIALFASRARRLRPAVVIALVAPATWGWWKGARPADPARSIALRVIDDMAYGAGVWEQVVSQRDARALAPDLTEWPGRRAAVEAGTVASS
;
A
#
# COMPACT_ATOMS: atom_id res chain seq x y z
N LEU A 1 -25.30 -5.00 -13.17
CA LEU A 1 -25.23 -3.63 -13.73
C LEU A 1 -26.17 -3.44 -14.94
N ASP A 2 -26.55 -4.50 -15.61
CA ASP A 2 -27.43 -4.40 -16.81
C ASP A 2 -28.84 -3.91 -16.47
N GLU A 3 -29.26 -4.14 -15.23
CA GLU A 3 -30.57 -3.71 -14.70
C GLU A 3 -30.55 -2.33 -13.99
N VAL A 4 -29.39 -1.63 -14.00
CA VAL A 4 -29.24 -0.34 -13.32
C VAL A 4 -29.46 0.80 -14.31
N ASP A 5 -30.56 1.54 -14.14
CA ASP A 5 -30.95 2.67 -15.01
C ASP A 5 -30.57 4.04 -14.44
N THR A 6 -29.97 4.08 -13.23
CA THR A 6 -29.53 5.32 -12.59
C THR A 6 -28.15 5.75 -13.06
N GLU A 7 -27.83 7.03 -12.91
CA GLU A 7 -26.51 7.57 -13.24
C GLU A 7 -25.42 7.05 -12.31
N LEU A 8 -25.74 6.92 -11.02
CA LEU A 8 -24.84 6.48 -9.96
C LEU A 8 -25.29 5.14 -9.39
N VAL A 9 -24.33 4.31 -9.00
CA VAL A 9 -24.53 3.10 -8.21
C VAL A 9 -23.62 3.15 -6.99
N VAL A 10 -24.12 2.61 -5.87
CA VAL A 10 -23.31 2.46 -4.66
C VAL A 10 -23.19 0.97 -4.33
N PHE A 11 -21.97 0.48 -4.28
CA PHE A 11 -21.66 -0.84 -3.71
C PHE A 11 -21.55 -0.68 -2.20
N VAL A 12 -22.17 -1.56 -1.44
CA VAL A 12 -22.15 -1.56 0.03
C VAL A 12 -22.04 -3.00 0.52
N ASP A 13 -21.04 -3.26 1.36
CA ASP A 13 -20.90 -4.57 2.01
C ASP A 13 -22.00 -4.77 3.09
N ALA A 14 -22.47 -5.98 3.24
CA ALA A 14 -23.57 -6.32 4.16
C ALA A 14 -23.24 -6.11 5.65
N ASP A 15 -21.96 -5.97 6.00
CA ASP A 15 -21.44 -5.76 7.36
C ASP A 15 -20.97 -4.30 7.60
N VAL A 16 -21.42 -3.35 6.76
CA VAL A 16 -21.17 -1.91 6.91
C VAL A 16 -22.42 -1.22 7.49
N GLU A 17 -22.17 -0.31 8.43
CA GLU A 17 -23.16 0.59 9.00
C GLU A 17 -22.96 2.00 8.43
N LEU A 18 -24.00 2.50 7.74
CA LEU A 18 -24.02 3.82 7.14
C LEU A 18 -24.65 4.82 8.13
N PRO A 19 -24.02 5.95 8.47
CA PRO A 19 -24.62 6.96 9.33
C PRO A 19 -25.68 7.77 8.58
N ASP A 20 -26.59 8.40 9.30
CA ASP A 20 -27.54 9.34 8.70
C ASP A 20 -26.80 10.48 7.98
N GLY A 21 -27.31 10.90 6.84
CA GLY A 21 -26.72 12.00 6.04
C GLY A 21 -25.40 11.67 5.33
N TRP A 22 -25.01 10.40 5.30
CA TRP A 22 -23.77 9.99 4.62
C TRP A 22 -23.80 10.30 3.13
N TRP A 23 -24.97 10.10 2.48
CA TRP A 23 -25.13 10.34 1.05
C TRP A 23 -25.12 11.84 0.72
N GLU A 24 -25.81 12.65 1.50
CA GLU A 24 -25.84 14.10 1.36
C GLU A 24 -24.45 14.72 1.47
N SER A 25 -23.56 14.08 2.24
CA SER A 25 -22.17 14.50 2.38
C SER A 25 -21.27 13.99 1.25
N LEU A 26 -21.61 12.84 0.66
CA LEU A 26 -20.80 12.20 -0.38
C LEU A 26 -21.18 12.66 -1.79
N ALA A 27 -22.47 12.85 -2.05
CA ALA A 27 -23.00 13.18 -3.38
C ALA A 27 -22.40 14.45 -4.01
N PRO A 28 -22.12 15.55 -3.28
CA PRO A 28 -21.57 16.77 -3.85
C PRO A 28 -20.19 16.60 -4.52
N HIS A 29 -19.46 15.52 -4.22
CA HIS A 29 -18.21 15.24 -4.94
C HIS A 29 -18.44 14.97 -6.43
N PHE A 30 -19.63 14.53 -6.82
CA PHE A 30 -19.99 14.28 -8.23
C PHE A 30 -20.40 15.54 -9.01
N ASP A 31 -20.47 16.72 -8.37
CA ASP A 31 -20.65 18.00 -9.05
C ASP A 31 -19.46 18.32 -9.96
N ASP A 32 -18.27 17.78 -9.64
CA ASP A 32 -17.12 17.77 -10.51
C ASP A 32 -17.26 16.63 -11.54
N PRO A 33 -17.48 16.92 -12.83
CA PRO A 33 -17.67 15.89 -13.86
C PRO A 33 -16.45 15.01 -14.08
N ALA A 34 -15.26 15.44 -13.66
CA ALA A 34 -14.04 14.61 -13.69
C ALA A 34 -14.04 13.53 -12.61
N VAL A 35 -14.88 13.67 -11.58
CA VAL A 35 -15.02 12.67 -10.52
C VAL A 35 -16.01 11.60 -10.95
N VAL A 36 -15.50 10.41 -11.16
CA VAL A 36 -16.31 9.25 -11.58
C VAL A 36 -16.61 8.27 -10.48
N ALA A 37 -15.86 8.34 -9.38
CA ALA A 37 -16.12 7.51 -8.21
C ALA A 37 -15.64 8.18 -6.91
N VAL A 38 -16.32 7.86 -5.80
CA VAL A 38 -16.03 8.38 -4.46
C VAL A 38 -16.16 7.24 -3.44
N ALA A 39 -15.18 7.15 -2.54
CA ALA A 39 -15.22 6.23 -1.42
C ALA A 39 -15.09 6.99 -0.09
N PRO A 40 -15.93 6.72 0.91
CA PRO A 40 -15.80 7.26 2.25
C PRO A 40 -14.67 6.57 3.02
N ARG A 41 -14.39 7.07 4.22
CA ARG A 41 -13.50 6.40 5.17
C ARG A 41 -14.24 5.25 5.85
N VAL A 42 -13.66 4.05 5.77
CA VAL A 42 -14.20 2.84 6.39
C VAL A 42 -13.43 2.57 7.68
N MET A 43 -14.07 2.74 8.83
CA MET A 43 -13.47 2.54 10.15
C MET A 43 -14.06 1.29 10.83
N SER A 44 -13.21 0.61 11.61
CA SER A 44 -13.70 -0.38 12.58
C SER A 44 -13.95 0.31 13.91
N PRO A 45 -15.16 0.20 14.51
CA PRO A 45 -15.45 0.80 15.81
C PRO A 45 -14.53 0.19 16.88
N ALA A 46 -14.06 1.05 17.78
CA ALA A 46 -13.31 0.59 18.95
C ALA A 46 -14.26 -0.11 19.94
N GLY A 47 -13.80 -1.23 20.50
CA GLY A 47 -14.55 -1.99 21.50
C GLY A 47 -13.72 -2.29 22.75
N PRO A 48 -14.29 -2.98 23.75
CA PRO A 48 -13.65 -3.25 25.03
C PRO A 48 -12.50 -4.26 24.93
N SER A 49 -12.54 -5.17 23.97
CA SER A 49 -11.52 -6.21 23.81
C SER A 49 -10.21 -5.67 23.20
N LEU A 50 -9.09 -6.33 23.50
CA LEU A 50 -7.80 -6.00 22.89
C LEU A 50 -7.86 -6.09 21.36
N ARG A 51 -8.57 -7.08 20.83
CA ARG A 51 -8.75 -7.30 19.39
C ARG A 51 -9.46 -6.12 18.73
N GLU A 52 -10.58 -5.69 19.27
CA GLU A 52 -11.34 -4.55 18.74
C GLU A 52 -10.53 -3.26 18.78
N ARG A 53 -9.80 -3.01 19.87
CA ARG A 53 -8.89 -1.86 19.95
C ARG A 53 -7.74 -1.94 18.92
N TYR A 54 -7.22 -3.15 18.68
CA TYR A 54 -6.21 -3.36 17.65
C TYR A 54 -6.79 -3.11 16.25
N GLU A 55 -7.95 -3.67 15.95
CA GLU A 55 -8.59 -3.56 14.64
C GLU A 55 -9.04 -2.12 14.33
N ALA A 56 -9.48 -1.37 15.33
CA ALA A 56 -9.83 0.05 15.19
C ALA A 56 -8.65 0.92 14.70
N VAL A 57 -7.41 0.50 14.96
CA VAL A 57 -6.20 1.24 14.55
C VAL A 57 -5.52 0.62 13.33
N HIS A 58 -5.70 -0.68 13.10
CA HIS A 58 -4.99 -1.45 12.08
C HIS A 58 -5.93 -2.10 11.05
N SER A 59 -7.16 -1.61 10.93
CA SER A 59 -8.06 -2.05 9.86
C SER A 59 -7.42 -1.78 8.50
N PRO A 60 -7.35 -2.75 7.59
CA PRO A 60 -6.84 -2.53 6.24
C PRO A 60 -7.78 -1.68 5.39
N LEU A 61 -9.01 -1.46 5.86
CA LEU A 61 -10.01 -0.65 5.18
C LEU A 61 -9.88 0.84 5.54
N ASP A 62 -9.26 1.18 6.69
CA ASP A 62 -9.06 2.58 7.10
C ASP A 62 -7.80 3.16 6.45
N LEU A 63 -7.98 4.06 5.51
CA LEU A 63 -6.91 4.73 4.77
C LEU A 63 -6.50 6.08 5.40
N GLY A 64 -7.02 6.37 6.59
CA GLY A 64 -6.71 7.57 7.38
C GLY A 64 -7.57 8.79 7.05
N ALA A 65 -7.33 9.89 7.77
CA ALA A 65 -8.19 11.08 7.75
C ALA A 65 -7.85 12.10 6.64
N ALA A 66 -6.85 11.84 5.80
CA ALA A 66 -6.47 12.83 4.81
C ALA A 66 -7.08 12.51 3.43
N PRO A 67 -7.82 13.46 2.79
CA PRO A 67 -8.44 13.24 1.49
C PRO A 67 -7.41 13.12 0.36
N GLY A 68 -7.84 12.59 -0.78
CA GLY A 68 -6.98 12.53 -1.96
C GLY A 68 -7.56 11.76 -3.12
N ASN A 69 -6.97 11.96 -4.28
CA ASN A 69 -7.28 11.16 -5.44
C ASN A 69 -6.59 9.81 -5.35
N VAL A 70 -7.33 8.78 -5.71
CA VAL A 70 -6.89 7.39 -5.68
C VAL A 70 -6.17 7.07 -6.98
N ALA A 71 -4.96 6.58 -6.88
CA ALA A 71 -4.23 6.01 -8.02
C ALA A 71 -3.11 5.10 -7.53
N PRO A 72 -2.70 4.11 -8.32
CA PRO A 72 -1.53 3.28 -7.99
C PRO A 72 -0.32 4.15 -7.65
N LEU A 73 0.44 3.73 -6.63
CA LEU A 73 1.67 4.40 -6.18
C LEU A 73 1.48 5.79 -5.55
N ARG A 74 0.26 6.24 -5.38
CA ARG A 74 -0.05 7.44 -4.59
C ARG A 74 -0.25 7.09 -3.11
N ARG A 75 -0.41 8.11 -2.26
CA ARG A 75 -0.69 7.94 -0.83
C ARG A 75 -1.95 7.11 -0.60
N ILE A 76 -3.01 7.38 -1.35
CA ILE A 76 -4.19 6.53 -1.42
C ILE A 76 -4.06 5.70 -2.69
N ALA A 77 -3.50 4.49 -2.53
CA ALA A 77 -3.22 3.63 -3.67
C ALA A 77 -4.48 2.93 -4.19
N TYR A 78 -5.45 2.64 -3.33
CA TYR A 78 -6.74 2.02 -3.64
C TYR A 78 -7.77 2.45 -2.61
N VAL A 79 -9.03 2.14 -2.84
CA VAL A 79 -10.12 2.19 -1.87
C VAL A 79 -10.87 0.86 -1.88
N PRO A 80 -11.35 0.38 -0.72
CA PRO A 80 -12.20 -0.81 -0.67
C PRO A 80 -13.58 -0.50 -1.26
N THR A 81 -14.20 -1.49 -1.89
CA THR A 81 -15.59 -1.38 -2.35
C THR A 81 -16.61 -1.64 -1.25
N ALA A 82 -16.17 -1.70 0.00
CA ALA A 82 -17.06 -1.83 1.17
C ALA A 82 -18.14 -0.74 1.25
N VAL A 83 -17.79 0.51 0.83
CA VAL A 83 -18.73 1.53 0.36
C VAL A 83 -18.07 2.27 -0.79
N PHE A 84 -18.64 2.17 -1.97
CA PHE A 84 -18.07 2.76 -3.16
C PHE A 84 -19.17 3.29 -4.08
N ALA A 85 -19.29 4.62 -4.15
CA ALA A 85 -20.20 5.29 -5.06
C ALA A 85 -19.50 5.54 -6.39
N VAL A 86 -20.14 5.22 -7.51
CA VAL A 86 -19.50 5.32 -8.82
C VAL A 86 -20.52 5.60 -9.93
N ARG A 87 -20.10 6.35 -10.96
CA ARG A 87 -20.91 6.51 -12.17
C ARG A 87 -21.03 5.17 -12.90
N VAL A 88 -22.25 4.76 -13.19
CA VAL A 88 -22.54 3.48 -13.87
C VAL A 88 -21.78 3.39 -15.19
N ALA A 89 -21.72 4.51 -15.93
CA ALA A 89 -20.96 4.59 -17.17
C ALA A 89 -19.47 4.26 -16.99
N ALA A 90 -18.86 4.68 -15.87
CA ALA A 90 -17.45 4.40 -15.57
C ALA A 90 -17.20 2.91 -15.31
N VAL A 91 -18.09 2.25 -14.57
CA VAL A 91 -17.99 0.80 -14.33
C VAL A 91 -18.19 0.02 -15.63
N ARG A 92 -19.17 0.42 -16.44
CA ARG A 92 -19.43 -0.21 -17.76
C ARG A 92 -18.26 -0.03 -18.72
N ALA A 93 -17.63 1.14 -18.74
CA ALA A 93 -16.49 1.43 -19.61
C ALA A 93 -15.29 0.49 -19.37
N VAL A 94 -15.07 0.06 -18.14
CA VAL A 94 -14.00 -0.89 -17.78
C VAL A 94 -14.45 -2.34 -17.72
N GLY A 95 -15.70 -2.65 -18.06
CA GLY A 95 -16.25 -4.01 -18.08
C GLY A 95 -16.62 -4.57 -16.69
N GLY A 96 -16.76 -3.73 -15.67
CA GLY A 96 -17.18 -4.16 -14.31
C GLY A 96 -16.11 -4.91 -13.52
N PHE A 97 -16.54 -5.69 -12.53
CA PHE A 97 -15.67 -6.60 -11.78
C PHE A 97 -15.25 -7.80 -12.63
N ASP A 98 -13.99 -8.21 -12.51
CA ASP A 98 -13.50 -9.42 -13.18
C ASP A 98 -13.90 -10.67 -12.37
N PRO A 99 -14.77 -11.55 -12.89
CA PRO A 99 -15.23 -12.74 -12.18
C PRO A 99 -14.12 -13.79 -11.93
N ALA A 100 -12.98 -13.67 -12.59
CA ALA A 100 -11.82 -14.52 -12.34
C ALA A 100 -11.05 -14.12 -11.07
N LEU A 101 -11.28 -12.91 -10.54
CA LEU A 101 -10.70 -12.44 -9.28
C LEU A 101 -11.64 -12.77 -8.12
N ARG A 102 -11.18 -13.64 -7.21
CA ARG A 102 -11.91 -13.94 -5.96
C ARG A 102 -11.54 -13.01 -4.81
N VAL A 103 -10.44 -12.27 -4.95
CA VAL A 103 -9.90 -11.33 -3.97
C VAL A 103 -9.03 -10.31 -4.70
N GLY A 104 -9.14 -9.03 -4.30
CA GLY A 104 -8.49 -7.91 -4.97
C GLY A 104 -9.24 -7.43 -6.21
N GLU A 105 -10.48 -7.89 -6.41
CA GLU A 105 -11.40 -7.44 -7.46
C GLU A 105 -11.71 -5.95 -7.32
N ASP A 106 -11.76 -5.45 -6.09
CA ASP A 106 -11.93 -4.05 -5.73
C ASP A 106 -10.71 -3.21 -6.17
N VAL A 107 -9.52 -3.65 -5.83
CA VAL A 107 -8.27 -2.97 -6.25
C VAL A 107 -8.16 -2.93 -7.77
N ASP A 108 -8.44 -4.04 -8.44
CA ASP A 108 -8.41 -4.13 -9.90
C ASP A 108 -9.41 -3.18 -10.56
N LEU A 109 -10.66 -3.18 -10.10
CA LEU A 109 -11.72 -2.30 -10.62
C LEU A 109 -11.34 -0.82 -10.42
N VAL A 110 -10.97 -0.45 -9.20
CA VAL A 110 -10.60 0.94 -8.84
C VAL A 110 -9.42 1.42 -9.69
N TRP A 111 -8.42 0.58 -9.93
CA TRP A 111 -7.25 0.96 -10.73
C TRP A 111 -7.57 1.09 -12.22
N ARG A 112 -8.45 0.26 -12.77
CA ARG A 112 -8.91 0.41 -14.16
C ARG A 112 -9.69 1.71 -14.31
N ILE A 113 -10.65 1.99 -13.42
CA ILE A 113 -11.42 3.24 -13.45
C ILE A 113 -10.49 4.45 -13.33
N ALA A 114 -9.57 4.47 -12.35
CA ALA A 114 -8.67 5.59 -12.11
C ALA A 114 -7.64 5.80 -13.23
N SER A 115 -7.33 4.77 -14.01
CA SER A 115 -6.34 4.85 -15.10
C SER A 115 -6.97 5.18 -16.45
N GLU A 116 -8.23 4.81 -16.69
CA GLU A 116 -8.84 4.79 -18.02
C GLU A 116 -10.03 5.72 -18.16
N VAL A 117 -10.73 6.05 -17.06
CA VAL A 117 -12.01 6.74 -17.14
C VAL A 117 -11.98 8.11 -16.48
N GLY A 118 -11.53 8.22 -15.22
CA GLY A 118 -11.56 9.51 -14.53
C GLY A 118 -11.11 9.43 -13.08
N THR A 119 -11.35 10.50 -12.35
CA THR A 119 -10.88 10.64 -10.97
C THR A 119 -11.70 9.79 -10.02
N VAL A 120 -11.01 8.92 -9.28
CA VAL A 120 -11.55 8.27 -8.08
C VAL A 120 -11.11 9.08 -6.87
N ARG A 121 -12.07 9.51 -6.03
CA ARG A 121 -11.81 10.38 -4.88
C ARG A 121 -12.03 9.63 -3.56
N TYR A 122 -11.13 9.81 -2.62
CA TYR A 122 -11.29 9.37 -1.23
C TYR A 122 -11.76 10.55 -0.38
N ALA A 123 -12.93 10.41 0.24
CA ALA A 123 -13.65 11.42 1.01
C ALA A 123 -13.72 11.02 2.50
N PRO A 124 -12.65 11.22 3.29
CA PRO A 124 -12.56 10.75 4.67
C PRO A 124 -13.43 11.56 5.66
N GLU A 125 -14.01 12.67 5.25
CA GLU A 125 -15.01 13.42 6.00
C GLU A 125 -16.32 12.65 6.18
N VAL A 126 -16.62 11.74 5.26
CA VAL A 126 -17.69 10.77 5.40
C VAL A 126 -17.11 9.51 6.02
N VAL A 127 -17.57 9.15 7.21
CA VAL A 127 -17.10 7.97 7.94
C VAL A 127 -18.21 6.94 8.01
N VAL A 128 -17.91 5.72 7.56
CA VAL A 128 -18.78 4.55 7.68
C VAL A 128 -18.12 3.51 8.57
N HIS A 129 -18.92 2.64 9.20
CA HIS A 129 -18.39 1.66 10.15
C HIS A 129 -18.52 0.25 9.61
N HIS A 130 -17.42 -0.46 9.58
CA HIS A 130 -17.36 -1.88 9.23
C HIS A 130 -17.17 -2.72 10.49
N ARG A 131 -18.00 -3.73 10.69
CA ARG A 131 -17.95 -4.57 11.90
C ARG A 131 -16.64 -5.33 12.02
N PRO A 132 -15.94 -5.24 13.18
CA PRO A 132 -14.70 -5.96 13.40
C PRO A 132 -14.93 -7.48 13.41
N ARG A 133 -13.92 -8.26 13.01
CA ARG A 133 -14.00 -9.73 13.01
C ARG A 133 -14.19 -10.25 14.44
N ARG A 134 -14.86 -11.39 14.59
CA ARG A 134 -15.26 -11.93 15.90
C ARG A 134 -14.09 -12.54 16.68
N SER A 135 -13.05 -12.99 16.00
CA SER A 135 -11.89 -13.66 16.62
C SER A 135 -10.57 -13.30 15.95
N TRP A 136 -9.47 -13.50 16.67
CA TRP A 136 -8.12 -13.38 16.12
C TRP A 136 -7.87 -14.32 14.94
N LEU A 137 -8.46 -15.51 14.98
CA LEU A 137 -8.33 -16.49 13.90
C LEU A 137 -9.05 -16.02 12.62
N GLU A 138 -10.25 -15.47 12.76
CA GLU A 138 -10.97 -14.88 11.62
C GLU A 138 -10.20 -13.70 11.02
N MET A 139 -9.64 -12.83 11.86
CA MET A 139 -8.81 -11.72 11.42
C MET A 139 -7.58 -12.22 10.66
N ALA A 140 -6.85 -13.20 11.19
CA ALA A 140 -5.69 -13.78 10.52
C ALA A 140 -6.04 -14.47 9.19
N ARG A 141 -7.19 -15.17 9.13
CA ARG A 141 -7.71 -15.76 7.90
C ARG A 141 -8.04 -14.69 6.86
N GLN A 142 -8.64 -13.58 7.28
CA GLN A 142 -8.93 -12.46 6.40
C GLN A 142 -7.65 -11.82 5.84
N ARG A 143 -6.62 -11.62 6.69
CA ARG A 143 -5.32 -11.09 6.22
C ARG A 143 -4.67 -12.03 5.20
N ARG A 144 -4.69 -13.34 5.49
CA ARG A 144 -4.20 -14.35 4.55
C ARG A 144 -4.98 -14.34 3.24
N PHE A 145 -6.30 -14.23 3.30
CA PHE A 145 -7.15 -14.10 2.11
C PHE A 145 -6.77 -12.88 1.27
N TYR A 146 -6.60 -11.70 1.90
CA TYR A 146 -6.16 -10.50 1.19
C TYR A 146 -4.77 -10.65 0.55
N GLY A 147 -3.84 -11.32 1.24
CA GLY A 147 -2.53 -11.64 0.66
C GLY A 147 -2.61 -12.48 -0.60
N GLY A 148 -3.64 -13.31 -0.71
CA GLY A 148 -3.90 -14.13 -1.88
C GLY A 148 -4.14 -13.35 -3.18
N SER A 149 -4.50 -12.07 -3.12
CA SER A 149 -4.68 -11.22 -4.31
C SER A 149 -3.36 -10.87 -5.02
N ALA A 150 -2.23 -10.90 -4.31
CA ALA A 150 -0.98 -10.31 -4.79
C ALA A 150 -0.49 -10.87 -6.12
N VAL A 151 -0.59 -12.19 -6.34
CA VAL A 151 -0.13 -12.82 -7.60
C VAL A 151 -1.01 -12.41 -8.77
N ALA A 152 -2.33 -12.49 -8.62
CA ALA A 152 -3.28 -12.13 -9.67
C ALA A 152 -3.20 -10.63 -10.00
N LEU A 153 -3.10 -9.76 -9.00
CA LEU A 153 -2.91 -8.32 -9.21
C LEU A 153 -1.55 -8.01 -9.84
N THR A 154 -0.48 -8.73 -9.49
CA THR A 154 0.83 -8.55 -10.14
C THR A 154 0.77 -8.94 -11.62
N ALA A 155 0.06 -10.00 -11.96
CA ALA A 155 -0.11 -10.42 -13.35
C ALA A 155 -0.81 -9.34 -14.21
N ARG A 156 -1.75 -8.58 -13.63
CA ARG A 156 -2.51 -7.51 -14.30
C ARG A 156 -1.82 -6.15 -14.28
N HIS A 157 -1.29 -5.78 -13.12
CA HIS A 157 -0.83 -4.42 -12.85
C HIS A 157 0.70 -4.30 -12.70
N GLY A 158 1.41 -5.42 -12.82
CA GLY A 158 2.88 -5.45 -12.82
C GLY A 158 3.49 -4.88 -11.53
N HIS A 159 4.48 -4.02 -11.70
CA HIS A 159 5.27 -3.41 -10.62
C HIS A 159 4.45 -2.53 -9.66
N ARG A 160 3.21 -2.16 -10.00
CA ARG A 160 2.32 -1.37 -9.12
C ARG A 160 2.00 -2.09 -7.81
N VAL A 161 2.09 -3.43 -7.80
CA VAL A 161 1.83 -4.31 -6.64
C VAL A 161 3.11 -4.75 -5.92
N ALA A 162 4.28 -4.32 -6.38
CA ALA A 162 5.56 -4.73 -5.80
C ALA A 162 5.61 -4.52 -4.27
N PRO A 163 6.13 -5.48 -3.49
CA PRO A 163 6.14 -5.40 -2.02
C PRO A 163 7.03 -4.28 -1.48
N ALA A 164 8.03 -3.88 -2.24
CA ALA A 164 8.87 -2.72 -1.95
C ALA A 164 9.24 -2.00 -3.25
N ARG A 165 9.39 -0.69 -3.14
CA ARG A 165 9.94 0.14 -4.20
C ARG A 165 11.13 0.92 -3.68
N CYS A 166 12.29 0.79 -4.32
CA CYS A 166 13.49 1.52 -3.94
C CYS A 166 14.45 1.70 -5.11
N SER A 167 15.39 2.63 -4.98
CA SER A 167 16.49 2.75 -5.92
C SER A 167 17.49 1.62 -5.71
N ARG A 168 18.24 1.28 -6.76
CA ARG A 168 19.35 0.32 -6.66
C ARG A 168 20.41 0.79 -5.66
N TRP A 169 20.61 2.10 -5.51
CA TRP A 169 21.49 2.68 -4.50
C TRP A 169 21.00 2.37 -3.08
N SER A 170 19.70 2.52 -2.81
CA SER A 170 19.14 2.21 -1.50
C SER A 170 19.20 0.72 -1.21
N LEU A 171 18.90 -0.12 -2.22
CA LEU A 171 19.02 -1.58 -2.06
C LEU A 171 20.46 -1.99 -1.71
N ALA A 172 21.46 -1.45 -2.42
CA ALA A 172 22.87 -1.72 -2.15
C ALA A 172 23.30 -1.21 -0.75
N ALA A 173 22.92 0.02 -0.38
CA ALA A 173 23.24 0.58 0.93
C ALA A 173 22.69 -0.25 2.08
N TRP A 174 21.40 -0.60 2.02
CA TRP A 174 20.76 -1.42 3.05
C TRP A 174 21.20 -2.88 3.01
N GLY A 175 21.47 -3.44 1.83
CA GLY A 175 22.04 -4.79 1.68
C GLY A 175 23.40 -4.91 2.35
N LEU A 176 24.32 -3.96 2.11
CA LEU A 176 25.63 -3.93 2.77
C LEU A 176 25.50 -3.78 4.29
N THR A 177 24.58 -2.92 4.74
CA THR A 177 24.31 -2.75 6.17
C THR A 177 23.80 -4.06 6.79
N ALA A 178 22.88 -4.75 6.12
CA ALA A 178 22.30 -6.00 6.59
C ALA A 178 23.33 -7.15 6.71
N VAL A 179 24.32 -7.18 5.84
CA VAL A 179 25.40 -8.19 5.92
C VAL A 179 26.54 -7.82 6.89
N GLY A 180 26.37 -6.74 7.67
CA GLY A 180 27.31 -6.34 8.71
C GLY A 180 28.36 -5.31 8.27
N SER A 181 28.14 -4.62 7.16
CA SER A 181 29.05 -3.57 6.63
C SER A 181 28.36 -2.19 6.58
N PRO A 182 27.92 -1.61 7.74
CA PRO A 182 27.17 -0.35 7.76
C PRO A 182 28.00 0.83 7.24
N VAL A 183 29.31 0.83 7.44
CA VAL A 183 30.21 1.87 6.90
C VAL A 183 30.19 1.86 5.38
N ALA A 184 30.28 0.69 4.74
CA ALA A 184 30.18 0.56 3.28
C ALA A 184 28.78 0.97 2.79
N GLY A 185 27.70 0.59 3.51
CA GLY A 185 26.34 1.01 3.21
C GLY A 185 26.18 2.52 3.26
N THR A 186 26.72 3.18 4.28
CA THR A 186 26.72 4.66 4.40
C THR A 186 27.54 5.28 3.27
N GLY A 187 28.67 4.69 2.89
CA GLY A 187 29.48 5.15 1.76
C GLY A 187 28.69 5.13 0.44
N VAL A 188 27.94 4.07 0.17
CA VAL A 188 27.06 3.99 -1.02
C VAL A 188 25.99 5.08 -0.97
N ALA A 189 25.38 5.31 0.19
CA ALA A 189 24.40 6.38 0.36
C ALA A 189 25.00 7.76 0.11
N ALA A 190 26.20 8.03 0.61
CA ALA A 190 26.93 9.28 0.38
C ALA A 190 27.28 9.48 -1.11
N VAL A 191 27.76 8.45 -1.80
CA VAL A 191 28.02 8.49 -3.24
C VAL A 191 26.75 8.82 -4.02
N SER A 192 25.60 8.24 -3.63
CA SER A 192 24.32 8.54 -4.28
C SER A 192 23.91 10.01 -4.10
N ALA A 193 24.17 10.59 -2.92
CA ALA A 193 23.90 12.00 -2.64
C ALA A 193 24.79 12.93 -3.49
N VAL A 194 26.09 12.59 -3.64
CA VAL A 194 27.01 13.33 -4.52
C VAL A 194 26.56 13.24 -5.99
N ALA A 195 26.15 12.04 -6.43
CA ALA A 195 25.64 11.87 -7.79
C ALA A 195 24.34 12.70 -8.03
N LEU A 196 23.49 12.82 -7.01
CA LEU A 196 22.30 13.68 -7.08
C LEU A 196 22.68 15.16 -7.12
N ALA A 197 23.65 15.60 -6.29
CA ALA A 197 24.11 17.00 -6.26
C ALA A 197 24.58 17.48 -7.64
N ARG A 198 25.27 16.59 -8.38
CA ARG A 198 25.70 16.89 -9.77
C ARG A 198 24.53 17.03 -10.76
N LYS A 199 23.38 16.39 -10.47
CA LYS A 199 22.17 16.52 -11.30
C LYS A 199 21.34 17.75 -10.93
N LEU A 200 21.53 18.30 -9.74
CA LEU A 200 20.90 19.51 -9.26
C LEU A 200 21.75 20.76 -9.53
N ASP A 201 22.68 20.67 -10.49
CA ASP A 201 23.49 21.82 -10.88
C ASP A 201 22.59 22.99 -11.30
N GLY A 202 22.87 24.19 -10.79
CA GLY A 202 22.02 25.37 -10.95
C GLY A 202 20.94 25.57 -9.89
N VAL A 203 20.70 24.60 -8.98
CA VAL A 203 19.79 24.78 -7.84
C VAL A 203 20.56 25.40 -6.67
N PRO A 204 20.04 26.48 -6.00
CA PRO A 204 20.67 26.99 -4.79
C PRO A 204 20.89 25.90 -3.73
N GLU A 205 22.05 25.88 -3.10
CA GLU A 205 22.42 24.85 -2.11
C GLU A 205 22.31 23.41 -2.57
N ALA A 206 22.57 23.12 -3.85
CA ALA A 206 22.40 21.78 -4.48
C ALA A 206 22.96 20.62 -3.64
N LYS A 207 24.12 20.80 -2.99
CA LYS A 207 24.74 19.77 -2.14
C LYS A 207 23.89 19.45 -0.91
N ARG A 208 23.35 20.48 -0.25
CA ARG A 208 22.50 20.34 0.94
C ARG A 208 21.16 19.69 0.61
N GLU A 209 20.54 20.17 -0.47
CA GLU A 209 19.29 19.60 -0.96
C GLU A 209 19.45 18.14 -1.40
N ALA A 210 20.53 17.83 -2.13
CA ALA A 210 20.83 16.46 -2.52
C ALA A 210 21.04 15.52 -1.32
N ALA A 211 21.77 15.98 -0.31
CA ALA A 211 21.99 15.21 0.92
C ALA A 211 20.65 14.97 1.66
N ARG A 212 19.80 15.98 1.74
CA ARG A 212 18.47 15.89 2.37
C ARG A 212 17.56 14.92 1.62
N ILE A 213 17.47 15.06 0.30
CA ILE A 213 16.61 14.20 -0.56
C ILE A 213 17.11 12.77 -0.55
N ALA A 214 18.41 12.55 -0.75
CA ALA A 214 19.00 11.21 -0.76
C ALA A 214 18.89 10.55 0.62
N GLY A 215 19.22 11.27 1.70
CA GLY A 215 19.12 10.76 3.07
C GLY A 215 17.70 10.32 3.42
N TRP A 216 16.70 11.18 3.13
CA TRP A 216 15.30 10.85 3.34
C TRP A 216 14.86 9.68 2.44
N GLY A 217 15.28 9.67 1.17
CA GLY A 217 15.00 8.58 0.23
C GLY A 217 15.55 7.24 0.70
N HIS A 218 16.78 7.20 1.21
CA HIS A 218 17.37 5.97 1.79
C HIS A 218 16.63 5.51 3.04
N LEU A 219 16.24 6.44 3.93
CA LEU A 219 15.46 6.11 5.13
C LEU A 219 14.11 5.50 4.77
N GLN A 220 13.36 6.13 3.85
CA GLN A 220 12.08 5.61 3.41
C GLN A 220 12.21 4.26 2.70
N ALA A 221 13.25 4.10 1.87
CA ALA A 221 13.55 2.82 1.25
C ALA A 221 13.86 1.73 2.29
N GLY A 222 14.61 2.04 3.34
CA GLY A 222 14.88 1.12 4.44
C GLY A 222 13.62 0.67 5.18
N LEU A 223 12.74 1.61 5.49
CA LEU A 223 11.43 1.30 6.09
C LEU A 223 10.56 0.47 5.14
N GLY A 224 10.56 0.78 3.84
CA GLY A 224 9.84 0.01 2.82
C GLY A 224 10.37 -1.43 2.68
N LEU A 225 11.70 -1.60 2.64
CA LEU A 225 12.33 -2.92 2.61
C LEU A 225 12.05 -3.72 3.89
N ALA A 226 12.09 -3.08 5.05
CA ALA A 226 11.74 -3.72 6.32
C ALA A 226 10.26 -4.13 6.34
N SER A 227 9.35 -3.27 5.86
CA SER A 227 7.92 -3.59 5.74
C SER A 227 7.67 -4.75 4.77
N ALA A 228 8.36 -4.79 3.64
CA ALA A 228 8.28 -5.92 2.72
C ALA A 228 8.84 -7.21 3.37
N THR A 229 9.88 -7.08 4.19
CA THR A 229 10.46 -8.22 4.91
C THR A 229 9.49 -8.77 5.95
N SER A 230 8.85 -7.93 6.77
CA SER A 230 7.87 -8.39 7.76
C SER A 230 6.60 -8.94 7.11
N ARG A 231 6.16 -8.34 6.02
CA ARG A 231 4.87 -8.63 5.40
C ARG A 231 4.92 -9.73 4.34
N VAL A 232 5.96 -9.75 3.50
CA VAL A 232 6.04 -10.66 2.35
C VAL A 232 7.27 -11.57 2.40
N TRP A 233 8.44 -11.03 2.71
CA TRP A 233 9.69 -11.79 2.62
C TRP A 233 10.10 -12.49 3.92
N TRP A 234 9.24 -12.53 4.94
CA TRP A 234 9.55 -13.14 6.22
C TRP A 234 9.99 -14.62 6.13
N PRO A 235 9.48 -15.48 5.21
CA PRO A 235 9.98 -16.84 5.11
C PRO A 235 11.44 -16.88 4.66
N ILE A 236 11.80 -16.02 3.68
CA ILE A 236 13.19 -15.86 3.20
C ILE A 236 14.07 -15.30 4.33
N ALA A 237 13.59 -14.29 5.05
CA ALA A 237 14.32 -13.67 6.15
C ALA A 237 14.57 -14.67 7.29
N LEU A 238 13.58 -15.47 7.67
CA LEU A 238 13.74 -16.54 8.67
C LEU A 238 14.75 -17.61 8.21
N PHE A 239 14.72 -17.97 6.93
CA PHE A 239 15.74 -18.86 6.38
C PHE A 239 17.14 -18.23 6.46
N ALA A 240 17.29 -16.96 6.04
CA ALA A 240 18.54 -16.23 6.09
C ALA A 240 19.10 -16.07 7.52
N SER A 241 18.24 -16.04 8.54
CA SER A 241 18.62 -15.94 9.96
C SER A 241 19.41 -17.16 10.48
N ARG A 242 19.48 -18.27 9.72
CA ARG A 242 20.39 -19.39 10.02
C ARG A 242 21.84 -18.93 10.00
N ALA A 243 22.20 -17.99 9.15
CA ALA A 243 23.49 -17.31 9.21
C ALA A 243 23.49 -16.31 10.38
N ARG A 244 24.26 -16.61 11.42
CA ARG A 244 24.29 -15.83 12.69
C ARG A 244 24.50 -14.33 12.45
N ARG A 245 25.31 -13.95 11.47
CA ARG A 245 25.58 -12.55 11.12
C ARG A 245 24.36 -11.77 10.62
N LEU A 246 23.35 -12.45 10.07
CA LEU A 246 22.14 -11.82 9.54
C LEU A 246 21.01 -11.69 10.59
N ARG A 247 21.10 -12.38 11.71
CA ARG A 247 20.06 -12.37 12.75
C ARG A 247 19.66 -10.99 13.21
N PRO A 248 20.59 -10.07 13.56
CA PRO A 248 20.22 -8.73 14.01
C PRO A 248 19.45 -7.97 12.93
N ALA A 249 19.92 -8.03 11.69
CA ALA A 249 19.26 -7.37 10.56
C ALA A 249 17.85 -7.92 10.31
N VAL A 250 17.67 -9.24 10.38
CA VAL A 250 16.36 -9.88 10.24
C VAL A 250 15.42 -9.47 11.37
N VAL A 251 15.86 -9.50 12.63
CA VAL A 251 15.04 -9.07 13.76
C VAL A 251 14.62 -7.62 13.61
N ILE A 252 15.57 -6.72 13.28
CA ILE A 252 15.30 -5.31 13.04
C ILE A 252 14.27 -5.16 11.89
N ALA A 253 14.47 -5.83 10.76
CA ALA A 253 13.58 -5.72 9.62
C ALA A 253 12.15 -6.22 9.94
N LEU A 254 12.00 -7.26 10.75
CA LEU A 254 10.69 -7.78 11.15
C LEU A 254 9.96 -6.85 12.12
N VAL A 255 10.70 -6.15 13.01
CA VAL A 255 10.10 -5.41 14.14
C VAL A 255 10.04 -3.89 13.88
N ALA A 256 10.99 -3.33 13.13
CA ALA A 256 11.10 -1.87 12.95
C ALA A 256 9.85 -1.22 12.34
N PRO A 257 9.17 -1.79 11.33
CA PRO A 257 7.95 -1.17 10.79
C PRO A 257 6.83 -1.09 11.81
N ALA A 258 6.63 -2.16 12.58
CA ALA A 258 5.62 -2.19 13.64
C ALA A 258 5.94 -1.21 14.77
N THR A 259 7.21 -1.13 15.18
CA THR A 259 7.68 -0.17 16.20
C THR A 259 7.51 1.26 15.73
N TRP A 260 7.88 1.57 14.48
CA TRP A 260 7.71 2.88 13.88
C TRP A 260 6.23 3.30 13.78
N GLY A 261 5.37 2.36 13.33
CA GLY A 261 3.93 2.57 13.26
C GLY A 261 3.32 2.84 14.64
N TRP A 262 3.72 2.07 15.66
CA TRP A 262 3.28 2.28 17.04
C TRP A 262 3.73 3.65 17.57
N TRP A 263 4.98 4.03 17.33
CA TRP A 263 5.53 5.29 17.81
C TRP A 263 4.85 6.52 17.18
N LYS A 264 4.50 6.45 15.91
CA LYS A 264 3.80 7.53 15.18
C LYS A 264 2.28 7.55 15.38
N GLY A 265 1.69 6.43 15.74
CA GLY A 265 0.24 6.26 15.84
C GLY A 265 -0.34 6.60 17.20
N ALA A 266 -1.60 6.21 17.41
CA ALA A 266 -2.37 6.46 18.61
C ALA A 266 -1.90 5.68 19.86
N ARG A 267 -0.88 4.84 19.75
CA ARG A 267 -0.31 4.03 20.85
C ARG A 267 -1.37 3.31 21.70
N PRO A 268 -2.25 2.51 21.08
CA PRO A 268 -3.51 2.05 21.70
C PRO A 268 -3.34 1.04 22.84
N ALA A 269 -2.15 0.47 23.04
CA ALA A 269 -1.87 -0.55 24.03
C ALA A 269 -0.40 -0.55 24.41
N ASP A 270 -0.03 -1.49 25.29
CA ASP A 270 1.34 -1.85 25.58
C ASP A 270 2.13 -2.07 24.29
N PRO A 271 3.31 -1.41 24.13
CA PRO A 271 4.11 -1.47 22.92
C PRO A 271 4.49 -2.89 22.51
N ALA A 272 4.86 -3.74 23.45
CA ALA A 272 5.29 -5.11 23.14
C ALA A 272 4.16 -5.92 22.49
N ARG A 273 2.95 -5.81 23.04
CA ARG A 273 1.76 -6.49 22.49
C ARG A 273 1.36 -5.91 21.13
N SER A 274 1.36 -4.58 21.00
CA SER A 274 0.99 -3.92 19.74
C SER A 274 1.95 -4.30 18.61
N ILE A 275 3.26 -4.30 18.88
CA ILE A 275 4.30 -4.67 17.92
C ILE A 275 4.17 -6.16 17.55
N ALA A 276 4.00 -7.05 18.54
CA ALA A 276 3.85 -8.47 18.27
C ALA A 276 2.61 -8.78 17.43
N LEU A 277 1.47 -8.17 17.76
CA LEU A 277 0.23 -8.32 16.98
C LEU A 277 0.41 -7.81 15.55
N ARG A 278 1.09 -6.69 15.36
CA ARG A 278 1.34 -6.15 14.02
C ARG A 278 2.25 -7.06 13.19
N VAL A 279 3.28 -7.63 13.78
CA VAL A 279 4.15 -8.60 13.10
C VAL A 279 3.36 -9.85 12.70
N ILE A 280 2.52 -10.37 13.58
CA ILE A 280 1.66 -11.54 13.29
C ILE A 280 0.67 -11.20 12.15
N ASP A 281 0.06 -10.02 12.18
CA ASP A 281 -0.89 -9.54 11.17
C ASP A 281 -0.21 -9.45 9.78
N ASP A 282 0.99 -8.86 9.71
CA ASP A 282 1.79 -8.78 8.49
C ASP A 282 2.20 -10.18 7.98
N MET A 283 2.62 -11.08 8.89
CA MET A 283 2.98 -12.46 8.52
C MET A 283 1.78 -13.27 8.01
N ALA A 284 0.58 -13.03 8.56
CA ALA A 284 -0.65 -13.67 8.08
C ALA A 284 -0.96 -13.26 6.64
N TYR A 285 -0.82 -11.97 6.30
CA TYR A 285 -0.93 -11.50 4.92
C TYR A 285 0.10 -12.19 4.01
N GLY A 286 1.37 -12.21 4.42
CA GLY A 286 2.45 -12.86 3.67
C GLY A 286 2.21 -14.35 3.43
N ALA A 287 1.62 -15.05 4.39
CA ALA A 287 1.26 -16.46 4.21
C ALA A 287 0.31 -16.65 3.01
N GLY A 288 -0.67 -15.74 2.82
CA GLY A 288 -1.55 -15.75 1.65
C GLY A 288 -0.80 -15.49 0.34
N VAL A 289 0.15 -14.54 0.34
CA VAL A 289 1.02 -14.28 -0.83
C VAL A 289 1.78 -15.54 -1.21
N TRP A 290 2.47 -16.17 -0.26
CA TRP A 290 3.28 -17.37 -0.52
C TRP A 290 2.45 -18.57 -0.95
N GLU A 291 1.25 -18.74 -0.40
CA GLU A 291 0.33 -19.79 -0.85
C GLU A 291 0.03 -19.67 -2.35
N GLN A 292 -0.26 -18.46 -2.84
CA GLN A 292 -0.51 -18.22 -4.25
C GLN A 292 0.76 -18.32 -5.12
N VAL A 293 1.88 -17.82 -4.61
CA VAL A 293 3.18 -17.97 -5.29
C VAL A 293 3.51 -19.43 -5.55
N VAL A 294 3.31 -20.29 -4.57
CA VAL A 294 3.59 -21.72 -4.68
C VAL A 294 2.55 -22.42 -5.57
N SER A 295 1.26 -22.14 -5.35
CA SER A 295 0.17 -22.82 -6.09
C SER A 295 0.17 -22.44 -7.57
N GLN A 296 0.43 -21.17 -7.90
CA GLN A 296 0.46 -20.68 -9.28
C GLN A 296 1.86 -20.75 -9.91
N ARG A 297 2.89 -21.12 -9.15
CA ARG A 297 4.31 -21.14 -9.55
C ARG A 297 4.78 -19.81 -10.13
N ASP A 298 4.28 -18.70 -9.58
CA ASP A 298 4.58 -17.36 -10.04
C ASP A 298 5.16 -16.52 -8.90
N ALA A 299 6.47 -16.26 -8.94
CA ALA A 299 7.20 -15.51 -7.93
C ALA A 299 7.27 -14.00 -8.21
N ARG A 300 6.65 -13.49 -9.27
CA ARG A 300 6.72 -12.07 -9.64
C ARG A 300 6.19 -11.15 -8.54
N ALA A 301 5.20 -11.61 -7.78
CA ALA A 301 4.66 -10.89 -6.63
C ALA A 301 5.66 -10.70 -5.47
N LEU A 302 6.77 -11.44 -5.46
CA LEU A 302 7.84 -11.29 -4.47
C LEU A 302 8.91 -10.29 -4.91
N ALA A 303 8.94 -9.90 -6.18
CA ALA A 303 9.98 -9.04 -6.71
C ALA A 303 9.79 -7.58 -6.28
N PRO A 304 10.85 -6.90 -5.79
CA PRO A 304 10.80 -5.45 -5.56
C PRO A 304 10.77 -4.70 -6.90
N ASP A 305 10.15 -3.53 -6.90
CA ASP A 305 10.30 -2.57 -8.00
C ASP A 305 11.56 -1.73 -7.78
N LEU A 306 12.56 -1.97 -8.62
CA LEU A 306 13.83 -1.26 -8.59
C LEU A 306 13.76 -0.08 -9.55
N THR A 307 13.43 1.10 -9.03
CA THR A 307 13.48 2.33 -9.80
C THR A 307 14.94 2.75 -10.00
N GLU A 308 15.31 3.08 -11.22
CA GLU A 308 16.51 3.87 -11.46
C GLU A 308 16.26 5.29 -10.92
N TRP A 309 17.32 5.96 -10.52
CA TRP A 309 17.25 7.34 -10.01
C TRP A 309 16.42 8.23 -10.97
N PRO A 310 15.54 9.14 -10.46
CA PRO A 310 14.57 9.86 -11.28
C PRO A 310 15.23 10.61 -12.44
N GLY A 311 14.82 10.35 -13.66
CA GLY A 311 15.29 11.11 -14.83
C GLY A 311 15.15 10.45 -16.20
N ARG A 312 14.87 9.16 -16.33
CA ARG A 312 14.77 8.56 -17.67
C ARG A 312 13.35 8.10 -18.10
N ARG A 313 12.42 7.87 -17.19
CA ARG A 313 11.07 7.39 -17.56
C ARG A 313 10.04 8.50 -17.80
N ALA A 314 10.23 9.71 -17.29
CA ALA A 314 9.32 10.83 -17.52
C ALA A 314 9.39 11.43 -18.94
N ALA A 315 10.44 11.13 -19.70
CA ALA A 315 10.62 11.69 -21.05
C ALA A 315 9.93 10.87 -22.16
N VAL A 316 9.55 9.61 -21.91
CA VAL A 316 8.93 8.74 -22.93
C VAL A 316 7.41 8.86 -22.95
N GLU A 317 6.79 9.16 -21.81
CA GLU A 317 5.31 9.32 -21.76
C GLU A 317 4.83 10.73 -22.14
N ALA A 318 5.68 11.76 -22.05
CA ALA A 318 5.34 13.12 -22.45
C ALA A 318 5.47 13.36 -23.99
N GLY A 319 6.13 12.48 -24.71
CA GLY A 319 6.35 12.61 -26.16
C GLY A 319 5.21 12.11 -27.04
N THR A 320 4.24 11.37 -26.50
CA THR A 320 3.17 10.73 -27.29
C THR A 320 1.85 11.52 -27.28
N VAL A 321 1.75 12.60 -26.49
CA VAL A 321 0.51 13.43 -26.40
C VAL A 321 0.60 14.71 -27.23
N ALA A 322 1.73 15.00 -27.86
CA ALA A 322 1.93 16.25 -28.63
C ALA A 322 1.83 16.09 -30.17
N SER A 323 1.34 14.94 -30.67
CA SER A 323 1.12 14.76 -32.12
C SER A 323 -0.11 13.88 -32.39
N SER A 324 -1.29 14.42 -32.14
CA SER A 324 -2.52 14.05 -32.83
C SER A 324 -3.56 15.18 -32.66
#